data_4c37e4d989cbb15bdc4fa29126dab4a1
#
_entry.id   4c37e4d989cbb15bdc4fa29126dab4a1
#
_cell.length_a   1.000
_cell.length_b   1.000
_cell.length_c   1.000
_cell.angle_alpha   90.00
_cell.angle_beta   90.00
_cell.angle_gamma   90.00
#
_symmetry.space_group_name_H-M   'P 1'
#
loop_
_entity.id
_entity.type
_entity.pdbx_description
1 polymer ?
#
loop_
_entity_poly.entity_id
_entity_poly.type
_entity_poly.pdbx_seq_one_letter_code
_entity_poly.pdbx_strand_id
1 'polypeptide(L)'
;TVISFNRSNWIDIDPTVIHLSPGENVKIKSTSQCRFAVIKTSNDLSFKGKVYQPSDIDTEHRGKDQLDDTCYRLVRLAFDDTISPKEAKLVVGEVLNFPGKWSSYPPHHHPQSEIYYYELSPDWGYGHGELGEDVFKIKNGDLLTITKSRTHSQTSAPGFHMYYLWAIRHDDKKRYDGFTY
;
A
#
# COMPACT_ATOMS: atom_id res chain seq x y z
N THR A 1 0.56 -24.73 -9.54
CA THR A 1 0.80 -23.75 -10.62
C THR A 1 2.15 -23.09 -10.39
N VAL A 2 2.92 -22.90 -11.43
CA VAL A 2 4.17 -22.10 -11.41
C VAL A 2 3.86 -20.77 -12.08
N ILE A 3 4.22 -19.68 -11.40
CA ILE A 3 4.05 -18.33 -11.92
C ILE A 3 5.42 -17.66 -11.90
N SER A 4 5.79 -17.07 -13.02
CA SER A 4 7.01 -16.26 -13.13
C SER A 4 6.63 -14.79 -13.14
N PHE A 5 7.38 -13.99 -12.41
CA PHE A 5 7.20 -12.55 -12.38
C PHE A 5 8.55 -11.84 -12.29
N ASN A 6 8.59 -10.61 -12.75
CA ASN A 6 9.75 -9.73 -12.65
C ASN A 6 9.28 -8.31 -12.39
N ARG A 7 9.90 -7.65 -11.43
CA ARG A 7 9.68 -6.24 -11.12
C ARG A 7 11.03 -5.58 -10.90
N SER A 8 11.57 -4.95 -11.92
CA SER A 8 12.88 -4.30 -11.84
C SER A 8 12.85 -3.00 -11.01
N ASN A 9 11.71 -2.33 -10.97
CA ASN A 9 11.49 -1.14 -10.15
C ASN A 9 10.00 -0.98 -9.83
N TRP A 10 9.68 -0.20 -8.82
CA TRP A 10 8.30 0.09 -8.39
C TRP A 10 7.74 1.39 -8.99
N ILE A 11 8.54 2.16 -9.73
CA ILE A 11 8.06 3.38 -10.40
C ILE A 11 7.19 3.00 -11.60
N ASP A 12 7.72 2.20 -12.51
CA ASP A 12 7.12 1.93 -13.80
C ASP A 12 6.34 0.62 -13.88
N ILE A 13 6.56 -0.30 -12.93
CA ILE A 13 6.01 -1.66 -12.99
C ILE A 13 5.06 -1.90 -11.82
N ASP A 14 3.86 -2.34 -12.14
CA ASP A 14 2.85 -2.73 -11.17
C ASP A 14 3.26 -4.01 -10.40
N PRO A 15 2.79 -4.21 -9.17
CA PRO A 15 3.20 -5.34 -8.36
C PRO A 15 2.58 -6.66 -8.82
N THR A 16 3.23 -7.77 -8.45
CA THR A 16 2.58 -9.07 -8.33
C THR A 16 2.29 -9.33 -6.87
N VAL A 17 1.06 -9.65 -6.52
CA VAL A 17 0.64 -9.88 -5.12
C VAL A 17 0.07 -11.28 -4.98
N ILE A 18 0.57 -12.03 -3.99
CA ILE A 18 0.10 -13.37 -3.66
C ILE A 18 -0.68 -13.31 -2.36
N HIS A 19 -1.97 -13.53 -2.44
CA HIS A 19 -2.87 -13.55 -1.30
C HIS A 19 -3.19 -14.99 -0.92
N LEU A 20 -2.74 -15.42 0.24
CA LEU A 20 -2.87 -16.78 0.72
C LEU A 20 -3.90 -16.89 1.85
N SER A 21 -4.69 -17.95 1.81
CA SER A 21 -5.58 -18.36 2.89
C SER A 21 -4.81 -19.01 4.05
N PRO A 22 -5.36 -19.07 5.26
CA PRO A 22 -4.83 -19.92 6.32
C PRO A 22 -4.60 -21.36 5.83
N GLY A 23 -3.41 -21.90 6.09
CA GLY A 23 -3.01 -23.25 5.70
C GLY A 23 -2.46 -23.40 4.28
N GLU A 24 -2.61 -22.42 3.42
CA GLU A 24 -1.97 -22.44 2.10
C GLU A 24 -0.48 -22.12 2.18
N ASN A 25 0.27 -22.69 1.24
CA ASN A 25 1.71 -22.51 1.15
C ASN A 25 2.13 -22.05 -0.23
N VAL A 26 3.13 -21.19 -0.28
CA VAL A 26 3.81 -20.79 -1.50
C VAL A 26 5.31 -21.05 -1.38
N LYS A 27 5.92 -21.51 -2.46
CA LYS A 27 7.38 -21.60 -2.57
C LYS A 27 7.86 -20.55 -3.55
N ILE A 28 8.64 -19.61 -3.05
CA ILE A 28 9.27 -18.57 -3.87
C ILE A 28 10.69 -19.02 -4.21
N LYS A 29 11.05 -18.96 -5.49
CA LYS A 29 12.41 -19.21 -5.99
C LYS A 29 12.84 -17.99 -6.79
N SER A 30 13.96 -17.38 -6.40
CA SER A 30 14.56 -16.28 -7.14
C SER A 30 15.84 -16.72 -7.84
N THR A 31 16.08 -16.18 -9.02
CA THR A 31 17.33 -16.37 -9.78
C THR A 31 18.31 -15.20 -9.59
N SER A 32 17.88 -14.14 -8.91
CA SER A 32 18.67 -12.96 -8.58
C SER A 32 18.32 -12.44 -7.19
N GLN A 33 19.06 -11.48 -6.69
CA GLN A 33 18.66 -10.79 -5.46
C GLN A 33 17.30 -10.13 -5.65
N CYS A 34 16.37 -10.39 -4.72
CA CYS A 34 15.04 -9.80 -4.73
C CYS A 34 14.60 -9.41 -3.31
N ARG A 35 13.65 -8.50 -3.25
CA ARG A 35 12.96 -8.11 -2.02
C ARG A 35 11.47 -8.35 -2.20
N PHE A 36 10.80 -8.74 -1.13
CA PHE A 36 9.34 -8.86 -1.07
C PHE A 36 8.86 -8.54 0.33
N ALA A 37 7.67 -7.97 0.41
CA ALA A 37 6.99 -7.73 1.68
C ALA A 37 6.11 -8.94 2.01
N VAL A 38 6.04 -9.30 3.29
CA VAL A 38 5.14 -10.32 3.81
C VAL A 38 4.25 -9.67 4.85
N ILE A 39 2.96 -9.56 4.55
CA ILE A 39 1.94 -9.03 5.44
C ILE A 39 1.15 -10.20 6.00
N LYS A 40 1.02 -10.27 7.32
CA LYS A 40 0.31 -11.36 8.01
C LYS A 40 -0.73 -10.81 8.97
N THR A 41 -1.86 -11.47 9.02
CA THR A 41 -2.88 -11.23 10.04
C THR A 41 -3.51 -12.56 10.48
N SER A 42 -4.06 -12.59 11.68
CA SER A 42 -4.86 -13.74 12.12
C SER A 42 -6.16 -13.80 11.32
N ASN A 43 -6.53 -15.02 10.92
CA ASN A 43 -7.80 -15.30 10.25
C ASN A 43 -8.17 -16.75 10.49
N ASP A 44 -9.36 -17.00 11.04
CA ASP A 44 -9.89 -18.33 11.30
C ASP A 44 -10.72 -18.86 10.13
N LEU A 45 -10.96 -18.03 9.12
CA LEU A 45 -11.77 -18.37 7.95
C LEU A 45 -10.87 -18.70 6.76
N SER A 46 -11.15 -19.82 6.12
CA SER A 46 -10.45 -20.22 4.89
C SER A 46 -11.14 -19.65 3.66
N PHE A 47 -10.33 -19.31 2.67
CA PHE A 47 -10.79 -18.87 1.35
C PHE A 47 -9.85 -19.44 0.27
N LYS A 48 -10.19 -19.27 -0.99
CA LYS A 48 -9.30 -19.66 -2.09
C LYS A 48 -8.28 -18.56 -2.32
N GLY A 49 -7.00 -18.85 -2.09
CA GLY A 49 -5.90 -17.94 -2.37
C GLY A 49 -5.83 -17.55 -3.86
N LYS A 50 -5.32 -16.37 -4.14
CA LYS A 50 -5.23 -15.80 -5.49
C LYS A 50 -3.89 -15.10 -5.70
N VAL A 51 -3.41 -15.14 -6.92
CA VAL A 51 -2.30 -14.30 -7.40
C VAL A 51 -2.88 -13.19 -8.24
N TYR A 52 -2.55 -11.97 -7.89
CA TYR A 52 -2.86 -10.77 -8.64
C TYR A 52 -1.62 -10.41 -9.46
N GLN A 53 -1.74 -10.48 -10.76
CA GLN A 53 -0.69 -10.10 -11.71
C GLN A 53 -0.74 -8.58 -11.94
N PRO A 54 0.31 -7.97 -12.49
CA PRO A 54 0.27 -6.56 -12.90
C PRO A 54 -0.93 -6.20 -13.77
N SER A 55 -1.35 -7.10 -14.65
CA SER A 55 -2.53 -6.92 -15.51
C SER A 55 -3.88 -6.95 -14.78
N ASP A 56 -3.90 -7.41 -13.54
CA ASP A 56 -5.11 -7.46 -12.69
C ASP A 56 -5.25 -6.21 -11.82
N ILE A 57 -4.29 -5.30 -11.88
CA ILE A 57 -4.20 -4.12 -11.01
C ILE A 57 -4.46 -2.87 -11.84
N ASP A 58 -5.56 -2.19 -11.53
CA ASP A 58 -5.83 -0.88 -12.10
C ASP A 58 -5.01 0.20 -11.38
N THR A 59 -4.29 1.00 -12.15
CA THR A 59 -3.56 2.16 -11.63
C THR A 59 -4.42 3.40 -11.72
N GLU A 60 -4.89 3.89 -10.59
CA GLU A 60 -5.65 5.13 -10.50
C GLU A 60 -4.69 6.34 -10.48
N HIS A 61 -4.96 7.31 -11.34
CA HIS A 61 -4.29 8.61 -11.38
C HIS A 61 -5.00 9.59 -10.43
N ARG A 62 -4.82 9.39 -9.12
CA ARG A 62 -5.55 10.14 -8.10
C ARG A 62 -5.00 11.56 -7.93
N GLY A 63 -5.90 12.55 -7.89
CA GLY A 63 -5.55 13.97 -7.74
C GLY A 63 -5.00 14.63 -9.00
N LYS A 64 -5.02 13.93 -10.14
CA LYS A 64 -4.66 14.50 -11.43
C LYS A 64 -5.66 15.60 -11.82
N ASP A 65 -5.14 16.69 -12.35
CA ASP A 65 -5.93 17.87 -12.75
C ASP A 65 -6.71 18.53 -11.58
N GLN A 66 -6.27 18.27 -10.34
CA GLN A 66 -6.84 18.82 -9.11
C GLN A 66 -5.76 19.52 -8.29
N LEU A 67 -6.09 20.68 -7.68
CA LEU A 67 -5.18 21.44 -6.81
C LEU A 67 -3.80 21.68 -7.45
N ASP A 68 -3.77 22.08 -8.72
CA ASP A 68 -2.53 22.25 -9.51
C ASP A 68 -1.62 20.99 -9.47
N ASP A 69 -2.22 19.80 -9.47
CA ASP A 69 -1.54 18.51 -9.35
C ASP A 69 -0.67 18.35 -8.10
N THR A 70 -0.82 19.19 -7.08
CA THR A 70 0.01 19.12 -5.87
C THR A 70 -0.23 17.86 -5.04
N CYS A 71 -1.34 17.15 -5.29
CA CYS A 71 -1.65 15.85 -4.68
C CYS A 71 -1.77 14.69 -5.70
N TYR A 72 -1.23 14.89 -6.90
CA TYR A 72 -1.23 13.84 -7.92
C TYR A 72 -0.28 12.69 -7.56
N ARG A 73 -0.81 11.46 -7.56
CA ARG A 73 -0.12 10.20 -7.27
C ARG A 73 -0.75 9.05 -8.03
N LEU A 74 -0.01 7.95 -8.16
CA LEU A 74 -0.55 6.69 -8.66
C LEU A 74 -0.94 5.81 -7.49
N VAL A 75 -2.18 5.32 -7.50
CA VAL A 75 -2.70 4.37 -6.49
C VAL A 75 -2.96 3.05 -7.19
N ARG A 76 -2.30 1.99 -6.72
CA ARG A 76 -2.39 0.64 -7.25
C ARG A 76 -3.04 -0.25 -6.20
N LEU A 77 -4.33 -0.48 -6.35
CA LEU A 77 -5.09 -1.35 -5.45
C LEU A 77 -4.90 -2.81 -5.87
N ALA A 78 -4.23 -3.61 -5.05
CA ALA A 78 -4.08 -5.03 -5.33
C ALA A 78 -5.38 -5.78 -5.06
N PHE A 79 -5.99 -5.56 -3.90
CA PHE A 79 -7.31 -6.10 -3.55
C PHE A 79 -7.91 -5.40 -2.33
N ASP A 80 -9.22 -5.34 -2.32
CA ASP A 80 -10.08 -4.86 -1.24
C ASP A 80 -11.28 -5.80 -1.03
N ASP A 81 -12.30 -5.33 -0.33
CA ASP A 81 -13.52 -6.07 -0.04
C ASP A 81 -14.40 -6.34 -1.28
N THR A 82 -14.16 -5.66 -2.38
CA THR A 82 -14.89 -5.85 -3.66
C THR A 82 -14.23 -6.90 -4.56
N ILE A 83 -12.92 -7.08 -4.41
CA ILE A 83 -12.09 -7.93 -5.27
C ILE A 83 -11.74 -9.26 -4.60
N SER A 84 -11.52 -9.24 -3.26
CA SER A 84 -11.14 -10.41 -2.48
C SER A 84 -12.34 -11.16 -1.91
N PRO A 85 -12.17 -12.46 -1.54
CA PRO A 85 -13.20 -13.19 -0.81
C PRO A 85 -13.58 -12.50 0.51
N LYS A 86 -14.85 -12.60 0.90
CA LYS A 86 -15.37 -12.00 2.13
C LYS A 86 -14.75 -12.53 3.42
N GLU A 87 -14.18 -13.73 3.36
CA GLU A 87 -13.42 -14.34 4.43
C GLU A 87 -12.04 -13.73 4.62
N ALA A 88 -11.53 -13.03 3.62
CA ALA A 88 -10.23 -12.35 3.70
C ALA A 88 -10.28 -11.17 4.68
N LYS A 89 -9.16 -10.92 5.36
CA LYS A 89 -9.07 -9.91 6.42
C LYS A 89 -8.19 -8.72 6.06
N LEU A 90 -7.67 -8.65 4.85
CA LEU A 90 -6.75 -7.60 4.41
C LEU A 90 -7.29 -6.84 3.21
N VAL A 91 -6.97 -5.56 3.17
CA VAL A 91 -6.96 -4.71 1.99
C VAL A 91 -5.52 -4.30 1.76
N VAL A 92 -5.03 -4.43 0.54
CA VAL A 92 -3.62 -4.17 0.22
C VAL A 92 -3.50 -3.40 -1.08
N GLY A 93 -2.64 -2.41 -1.06
CA GLY A 93 -2.27 -1.66 -2.24
C GLY A 93 -0.95 -0.93 -2.06
N GLU A 94 -0.58 -0.19 -3.05
CA GLU A 94 0.61 0.66 -3.02
C GLU A 94 0.33 2.02 -3.64
N VAL A 95 1.15 2.99 -3.28
CA VAL A 95 1.13 4.32 -3.86
C VAL A 95 2.51 4.70 -4.34
N LEU A 96 2.57 5.26 -5.54
CA LEU A 96 3.71 6.02 -6.02
C LEU A 96 3.38 7.51 -5.92
N ASN A 97 4.07 8.20 -5.04
CA ASN A 97 3.96 9.65 -4.88
C ASN A 97 5.11 10.35 -5.60
N PHE A 98 4.77 11.33 -6.43
CA PHE A 98 5.76 12.08 -7.21
C PHE A 98 6.52 13.11 -6.37
N PRO A 99 7.72 13.53 -6.81
CA PRO A 99 8.53 14.50 -6.09
C PRO A 99 7.77 15.79 -5.73
N GLY A 100 7.82 16.17 -4.45
CA GLY A 100 7.18 17.38 -3.93
C GLY A 100 5.66 17.33 -3.85
N LYS A 101 5.04 16.18 -4.13
CA LYS A 101 3.58 16.04 -4.09
C LYS A 101 3.09 15.48 -2.76
N TRP A 102 1.81 15.76 -2.45
CA TRP A 102 1.10 15.20 -1.29
C TRP A 102 0.42 13.89 -1.64
N SER A 103 0.29 13.04 -0.65
CA SER A 103 -0.40 11.75 -0.73
C SER A 103 -1.22 11.50 0.52
N SER A 104 -2.16 10.55 0.46
CA SER A 104 -3.23 10.40 1.46
C SER A 104 -3.95 11.74 1.72
N TYR A 105 -4.10 12.52 0.65
CA TYR A 105 -4.60 13.88 0.70
C TYR A 105 -5.97 13.99 -0.01
N PRO A 106 -6.98 14.73 0.55
CA PRO A 106 -6.92 15.42 1.85
C PRO A 106 -6.63 14.48 3.02
N PRO A 107 -6.12 15.00 4.17
CA PRO A 107 -5.93 14.19 5.38
C PRO A 107 -7.22 13.47 5.74
N HIS A 108 -7.13 12.17 6.03
CA HIS A 108 -8.30 11.34 6.26
C HIS A 108 -8.07 10.32 7.37
N HIS A 109 -9.14 9.67 7.81
CA HIS A 109 -9.09 8.65 8.84
C HIS A 109 -10.12 7.54 8.61
N HIS A 110 -9.90 6.41 9.23
CA HIS A 110 -10.83 5.28 9.32
C HIS A 110 -10.56 4.48 10.61
N PRO A 111 -11.56 3.72 11.13
CA PRO A 111 -11.41 3.03 12.41
C PRO A 111 -10.45 1.82 12.35
N GLN A 112 -10.24 1.23 11.19
CA GLN A 112 -9.38 0.07 11.01
C GLN A 112 -7.90 0.43 11.18
N SER A 113 -7.11 -0.51 11.70
CA SER A 113 -5.66 -0.36 11.75
C SER A 113 -5.04 -0.49 10.37
N GLU A 114 -4.09 0.36 10.08
CA GLU A 114 -3.35 0.40 8.83
C GLU A 114 -1.85 0.47 9.09
N ILE A 115 -1.07 -0.03 8.14
CA ILE A 115 0.38 0.11 8.12
C ILE A 115 0.83 0.67 6.78
N TYR A 116 1.88 1.51 6.81
CA TYR A 116 2.63 1.96 5.64
C TYR A 116 4.08 1.53 5.75
N TYR A 117 4.61 0.93 4.69
CA TYR A 117 6.04 0.70 4.54
C TYR A 117 6.57 1.55 3.39
N TYR A 118 7.61 2.34 3.64
CA TYR A 118 8.10 3.35 2.72
C TYR A 118 9.39 2.96 2.01
N GLU A 119 9.47 3.28 0.73
CA GLU A 119 10.71 3.33 -0.04
C GLU A 119 10.84 4.67 -0.76
N LEU A 120 12.05 5.16 -0.88
CA LEU A 120 12.36 6.42 -1.56
C LEU A 120 13.26 6.17 -2.78
N SER A 121 13.11 6.97 -3.81
CA SER A 121 14.02 6.96 -4.96
C SER A 121 14.49 8.39 -5.27
N PRO A 122 15.80 8.63 -5.21
CA PRO A 122 16.85 7.75 -4.68
C PRO A 122 16.66 7.43 -3.18
N ASP A 123 17.30 6.35 -2.69
CA ASP A 123 17.08 5.76 -1.36
C ASP A 123 17.51 6.64 -0.17
N TRP A 124 18.37 7.63 -0.40
CA TRP A 124 18.74 8.66 0.58
C TRP A 124 17.72 9.81 0.68
N GLY A 125 16.65 9.74 -0.12
CA GLY A 125 15.56 10.68 -0.10
C GLY A 125 14.80 10.73 1.22
N TYR A 126 13.86 11.64 1.34
CA TYR A 126 12.98 11.76 2.48
C TYR A 126 11.62 12.34 2.10
N GLY A 127 10.69 12.19 3.00
CA GLY A 127 9.39 12.83 2.99
C GLY A 127 9.01 13.28 4.39
N HIS A 128 7.80 13.79 4.53
CA HIS A 128 7.18 14.07 5.82
C HIS A 128 5.78 13.45 5.85
N GLY A 129 5.38 13.00 7.01
CA GLY A 129 4.04 12.51 7.29
C GLY A 129 3.48 13.18 8.52
N GLU A 130 2.15 13.18 8.61
CA GLU A 130 1.43 13.59 9.80
C GLU A 130 0.58 12.42 10.32
N LEU A 131 0.38 12.39 11.62
CA LEU A 131 -0.50 11.44 12.28
C LEU A 131 -1.19 12.17 13.45
N GLY A 132 -2.42 12.63 13.23
CA GLY A 132 -3.06 13.65 14.08
C GLY A 132 -2.24 14.94 14.05
N GLU A 133 -1.82 15.41 15.20
CA GLU A 133 -1.00 16.63 15.34
C GLU A 133 0.53 16.37 15.25
N ASP A 134 0.94 15.10 15.21
CA ASP A 134 2.36 14.75 15.14
C ASP A 134 2.85 14.80 13.71
N VAL A 135 3.96 15.51 13.46
CA VAL A 135 4.67 15.55 12.19
C VAL A 135 6.00 14.84 12.31
N PHE A 136 6.33 13.99 11.35
CA PHE A 136 7.57 13.20 11.39
C PHE A 136 8.24 13.14 10.02
N LYS A 137 9.55 12.88 10.03
CA LYS A 137 10.33 12.66 8.82
C LYS A 137 10.25 11.19 8.41
N ILE A 138 9.95 10.96 7.14
CA ILE A 138 9.92 9.64 6.50
C ILE A 138 11.24 9.39 5.80
N LYS A 139 11.83 8.22 6.00
CA LYS A 139 13.04 7.73 5.35
C LYS A 139 12.81 6.41 4.67
N ASN A 140 13.74 6.04 3.80
CA ASN A 140 13.71 4.73 3.14
C ASN A 140 13.75 3.59 4.15
N GLY A 141 12.82 2.65 4.03
CA GLY A 141 12.67 1.51 4.94
C GLY A 141 11.84 1.77 6.20
N ASP A 142 11.32 2.97 6.41
CA ASP A 142 10.48 3.27 7.56
C ASP A 142 9.12 2.55 7.48
N LEU A 143 8.55 2.28 8.65
CA LEU A 143 7.23 1.71 8.81
C LEU A 143 6.39 2.63 9.72
N LEU A 144 5.21 3.02 9.25
CA LEU A 144 4.21 3.74 10.03
C LEU A 144 3.06 2.80 10.40
N THR A 145 2.63 2.86 11.65
CA THR A 145 1.41 2.19 12.12
C THR A 145 0.35 3.23 12.45
N ILE A 146 -0.78 3.14 11.79
CA ILE A 146 -1.93 4.03 11.95
C ILE A 146 -3.00 3.28 12.73
N THR A 147 -3.36 3.80 13.91
CA THR A 147 -4.35 3.19 14.80
C THR A 147 -5.28 4.25 15.38
N LYS A 148 -6.40 3.80 15.94
CA LYS A 148 -7.32 4.66 16.69
C LYS A 148 -7.92 5.81 15.86
N SER A 149 -8.18 5.56 14.59
CA SER A 149 -8.78 6.55 13.68
C SER A 149 -8.00 7.88 13.62
N ARG A 150 -6.67 7.83 13.74
CA ARG A 150 -5.86 9.04 13.63
C ARG A 150 -5.83 9.53 12.18
N THR A 151 -6.11 10.81 12.00
CA THR A 151 -5.98 11.48 10.71
C THR A 151 -4.53 11.43 10.23
N HIS A 152 -4.33 11.15 8.95
CA HIS A 152 -2.98 10.99 8.39
C HIS A 152 -2.91 11.50 6.95
N SER A 153 -1.75 12.02 6.63
CA SER A 153 -1.32 12.35 5.26
C SER A 153 0.21 12.35 5.17
N GLN A 154 0.75 12.48 3.96
CA GLN A 154 2.19 12.53 3.77
C GLN A 154 2.57 13.28 2.49
N THR A 155 3.83 13.71 2.44
CA THR A 155 4.40 14.37 1.26
C THR A 155 5.83 13.91 1.02
N SER A 156 6.21 13.75 -0.23
CA SER A 156 7.61 13.55 -0.59
C SER A 156 8.32 14.89 -0.73
N ALA A 157 9.60 14.95 -0.35
CA ALA A 157 10.41 16.14 -0.59
C ALA A 157 10.66 16.34 -2.10
N PRO A 158 10.88 17.58 -2.56
CA PRO A 158 11.24 17.84 -3.95
C PRO A 158 12.44 17.00 -4.41
N GLY A 159 12.35 16.43 -5.59
CA GLY A 159 13.41 15.59 -6.18
C GLY A 159 13.37 14.12 -5.81
N PHE A 160 12.46 13.66 -4.92
CA PHE A 160 12.37 12.27 -4.50
C PHE A 160 11.00 11.68 -4.80
N HIS A 161 10.96 10.51 -5.45
CA HIS A 161 9.75 9.69 -5.47
C HIS A 161 9.61 8.99 -4.12
N MET A 162 8.39 8.90 -3.62
CA MET A 162 8.07 8.15 -2.42
C MET A 162 7.06 7.06 -2.76
N TYR A 163 7.50 5.83 -2.60
CA TYR A 163 6.63 4.66 -2.65
C TYR A 163 6.20 4.31 -1.24
N TYR A 164 4.97 3.86 -1.07
CA TYR A 164 4.59 3.15 0.12
C TYR A 164 3.59 2.03 -0.18
N LEU A 165 3.90 0.86 0.38
CA LEU A 165 3.00 -0.27 0.47
C LEU A 165 2.09 -0.01 1.67
N TRP A 166 0.78 -0.13 1.48
CA TRP A 166 -0.19 0.01 2.55
C TRP A 166 -1.03 -1.26 2.71
N ALA A 167 -1.38 -1.55 3.94
CA ALA A 167 -2.27 -2.64 4.27
C ALA A 167 -3.19 -2.28 5.43
N ILE A 168 -4.48 -2.50 5.23
CA ILE A 168 -5.54 -2.31 6.22
C ILE A 168 -6.04 -3.68 6.65
N ARG A 169 -6.19 -3.89 7.97
CA ARG A 169 -6.85 -5.06 8.50
C ARG A 169 -8.33 -4.77 8.72
N HIS A 170 -9.20 -5.53 8.10
CA HIS A 170 -10.63 -5.47 8.41
C HIS A 170 -10.88 -5.74 9.89
N ASP A 171 -11.69 -4.87 10.51
CA ASP A 171 -12.23 -5.15 11.84
C ASP A 171 -13.33 -6.21 11.73
N ASP A 172 -13.42 -7.10 12.72
CA ASP A 172 -14.41 -8.18 12.72
C ASP A 172 -15.85 -7.67 12.82
N LYS A 173 -16.05 -6.47 13.42
CA LYS A 173 -17.36 -5.83 13.56
C LYS A 173 -17.67 -4.83 12.45
N LYS A 174 -16.65 -4.22 11.86
CA LYS A 174 -16.77 -3.23 10.81
C LYS A 174 -15.65 -3.40 9.80
N ARG A 175 -15.98 -3.92 8.63
CA ARG A 175 -15.03 -4.02 7.52
C ARG A 175 -14.67 -2.62 7.01
N TYR A 176 -13.48 -2.51 6.44
CA TYR A 176 -13.08 -1.29 5.76
C TYR A 176 -13.93 -1.11 4.49
N ASP A 177 -14.59 0.00 4.38
CA ASP A 177 -15.48 0.39 3.28
C ASP A 177 -15.14 1.79 2.72
N GLY A 178 -14.00 2.32 3.10
CA GLY A 178 -13.52 3.65 2.73
C GLY A 178 -13.05 4.46 3.94
N PHE A 179 -12.82 5.75 3.71
CA PHE A 179 -12.28 6.67 4.69
C PHE A 179 -13.16 7.93 4.81
N THR A 180 -12.94 8.67 5.90
CA THR A 180 -13.60 9.95 6.19
C THR A 180 -12.56 11.07 6.23
N TYR A 181 -12.90 12.24 5.70
CA TYR A 181 -12.08 13.45 5.76
C TYR A 181 -12.29 14.22 7.06
#